data_3cb180f8808fb0d4662aa9edbd3309f9
#
_entry.id   3cb180f8808fb0d4662aa9edbd3309f9
#
_cell.length_a   1.000
_cell.length_b   1.000
_cell.length_c   1.000
_cell.angle_alpha   90.00
_cell.angle_beta   90.00
_cell.angle_gamma   90.00
#
_symmetry.space_group_name_H-M   'P 1'
#
loop_
_entity.id
_entity.type
_entity.pdbx_description
1 polymer ?
#
loop_
_entity_poly.entity_id
_entity_poly.type
_entity_poly.pdbx_seq_one_letter_code
_entity_poly.pdbx_strand_id
1 'polypeptide(L)'
;MNSLDFDIDKSTKIYYSIGEVSNMLNVNTSLIRFWEKEFDILKPKKNKKGNRQFTKEDVKNYYLIYHLVKERGYTLNGAKEVLKTSISEVKNQKEIVDKMTKIKSFLLNLKQQL
;
A
#
# COMPACT_ATOMS: atom_id res chain seq x y z
N MET A 1 2.15 -0.44 15.65
CA MET A 1 1.18 0.00 14.78
C MET A 1 -0.16 -0.29 15.29
N ASN A 2 -1.06 0.32 14.86
CA ASN A 2 -2.30 0.34 15.47
C ASN A 2 -3.34 -0.30 14.60
N SER A 3 -4.56 -0.10 14.93
CA SER A 3 -5.68 -0.74 14.29
C SER A 3 -6.08 -0.14 12.95
N LEU A 4 -5.30 0.78 12.41
CA LEU A 4 -5.68 1.46 11.17
C LEU A 4 -5.82 0.51 10.00
N ASP A 5 -4.97 -0.50 9.96
CA ASP A 5 -4.97 -1.49 8.88
C ASP A 5 -6.27 -2.24 8.78
N PHE A 6 -6.95 -2.48 9.91
CA PHE A 6 -8.21 -3.11 9.83
C PHE A 6 -9.32 -2.14 9.60
N ASP A 7 -9.17 -0.93 10.09
CA ASP A 7 -10.17 0.10 9.95
C ASP A 7 -10.28 0.59 8.52
N ILE A 8 -9.24 0.42 7.72
CA ILE A 8 -9.24 0.74 6.31
C ILE A 8 -10.41 0.06 5.59
N ASP A 9 -10.62 -1.23 5.83
CA ASP A 9 -11.69 -1.97 5.18
C ASP A 9 -13.07 -1.58 5.71
N LYS A 10 -13.15 -1.17 6.97
CA LYS A 10 -14.40 -0.81 7.62
C LYS A 10 -14.73 0.67 7.46
N SER A 11 -13.76 1.48 7.04
CA SER A 11 -13.95 2.90 6.89
C SER A 11 -14.89 3.21 5.74
N THR A 12 -15.75 4.21 5.91
CA THR A 12 -16.58 4.73 4.85
C THR A 12 -15.83 5.79 4.04
N LYS A 13 -14.64 6.15 4.47
CA LYS A 13 -13.84 7.16 3.80
C LYS A 13 -13.34 6.64 2.46
N ILE A 14 -13.54 7.42 1.41
CA ILE A 14 -13.18 7.04 0.05
C ILE A 14 -11.74 7.44 -0.26
N TYR A 15 -11.32 8.60 0.19
CA TYR A 15 -9.99 9.13 -0.10
C TYR A 15 -9.27 9.57 1.19
N TYR A 16 -7.96 9.42 1.15
CA TYR A 16 -7.07 9.87 2.24
C TYR A 16 -6.08 10.87 1.68
N SER A 17 -5.71 11.87 2.49
CA SER A 17 -4.68 12.83 2.12
C SER A 17 -3.28 12.23 2.32
N ILE A 18 -2.27 12.87 1.74
CA ILE A 18 -0.89 12.45 1.95
C ILE A 18 -0.50 12.53 3.43
N GLY A 19 -0.99 13.55 4.14
CA GLY A 19 -0.75 13.68 5.57
C GLY A 19 -1.35 12.52 6.36
N GLU A 20 -2.56 12.11 6.00
CA GLU A 20 -3.21 10.97 6.65
C GLU A 20 -2.43 9.67 6.40
N VAL A 21 -2.00 9.45 5.16
CA VAL A 21 -1.24 8.24 4.82
C VAL A 21 0.11 8.24 5.56
N SER A 22 0.80 9.38 5.61
CA SER A 22 2.07 9.47 6.33
C SER A 22 1.90 9.19 7.81
N ASN A 23 0.83 9.67 8.42
CA ASN A 23 0.53 9.40 9.82
C ASN A 23 0.22 7.92 10.06
N MET A 24 -0.55 7.31 9.16
CA MET A 24 -0.89 5.90 9.26
C MET A 24 0.35 5.01 9.23
N LEU A 25 1.32 5.36 8.37
CA LEU A 25 2.56 4.61 8.23
C LEU A 25 3.67 5.09 9.17
N ASN A 26 3.44 6.21 9.84
CA ASN A 26 4.43 6.83 10.71
C ASN A 26 5.74 7.13 9.95
N VAL A 27 5.60 7.75 8.79
CA VAL A 27 6.73 8.16 7.94
C VAL A 27 6.51 9.59 7.45
N ASN A 28 7.55 10.20 6.89
CA ASN A 28 7.45 11.54 6.34
C ASN A 28 6.69 11.54 5.02
N THR A 29 6.02 12.64 4.72
CA THR A 29 5.33 12.80 3.44
C THR A 29 6.30 12.73 2.26
N SER A 30 7.55 13.14 2.46
CA SER A 30 8.57 13.04 1.41
C SER A 30 8.84 11.59 1.01
N LEU A 31 8.78 10.65 1.96
CA LEU A 31 8.92 9.24 1.64
C LEU A 31 7.73 8.72 0.83
N ILE A 32 6.52 9.17 1.16
CA ILE A 32 5.32 8.82 0.40
C ILE A 32 5.48 9.27 -1.05
N ARG A 33 5.94 10.50 -1.27
CA ARG A 33 6.16 11.03 -2.63
C ARG A 33 7.27 10.29 -3.36
N PHE A 34 8.34 9.95 -2.64
CA PHE A 34 9.46 9.22 -3.22
C PHE A 34 9.00 7.84 -3.70
N TRP A 35 8.28 7.11 -2.87
CA TRP A 35 7.79 5.79 -3.25
C TRP A 35 6.78 5.87 -4.41
N GLU A 36 6.00 6.92 -4.48
CA GLU A 36 5.08 7.12 -5.60
C GLU A 36 5.83 7.14 -6.93
N LYS A 37 7.00 7.75 -6.95
CA LYS A 37 7.83 7.79 -8.16
C LYS A 37 8.49 6.45 -8.45
N GLU A 38 8.85 5.72 -7.42
CA GLU A 38 9.60 4.48 -7.56
C GLU A 38 8.71 3.26 -7.89
N PHE A 39 7.48 3.26 -7.42
CA PHE A 39 6.59 2.10 -7.57
C PHE A 39 5.41 2.45 -8.48
N ASP A 40 5.32 1.76 -9.59
CA ASP A 40 4.27 2.02 -10.60
C ASP A 40 2.87 1.70 -10.11
N ILE A 41 2.74 0.82 -9.11
CA ILE A 41 1.43 0.50 -8.56
C ILE A 41 0.84 1.63 -7.73
N LEU A 42 1.67 2.59 -7.33
CA LEU A 42 1.23 3.73 -6.53
C LEU A 42 0.86 4.89 -7.44
N LYS A 43 -0.43 4.98 -7.77
CA LYS A 43 -0.92 6.02 -8.68
C LYS A 43 -2.12 6.76 -8.06
N PRO A 44 -1.87 7.55 -7.00
CA PRO A 44 -2.98 8.30 -6.41
C PRO A 44 -3.48 9.34 -7.40
N LYS A 45 -4.78 9.57 -7.36
CA LYS A 45 -5.40 10.61 -8.17
C LYS A 45 -5.14 11.97 -7.53
N LYS A 46 -5.22 13.02 -8.32
CA LYS A 46 -5.17 14.39 -7.82
C LYS A 46 -6.54 15.03 -7.99
N ASN A 47 -6.93 15.82 -7.01
CA ASN A 47 -8.15 16.59 -7.12
C ASN A 47 -7.92 17.85 -7.94
N LYS A 48 -8.94 18.69 -8.09
CA LYS A 48 -8.86 19.91 -8.88
C LYS A 48 -7.81 20.90 -8.36
N LYS A 49 -7.51 20.82 -7.07
CA LYS A 49 -6.50 21.69 -6.44
C LYS A 49 -5.09 21.13 -6.54
N GLY A 50 -4.92 19.97 -7.17
CA GLY A 50 -3.62 19.32 -7.30
C GLY A 50 -3.18 18.52 -6.10
N ASN A 51 -4.06 18.32 -5.11
CA ASN A 51 -3.76 17.51 -3.94
C ASN A 51 -3.97 16.04 -4.23
N ARG A 52 -3.10 15.20 -3.70
CA ARG A 52 -3.21 13.74 -3.86
C ARG A 52 -4.39 13.19 -3.10
N GLN A 53 -5.09 12.25 -3.73
CA GLN A 53 -6.19 11.52 -3.11
C GLN A 53 -5.86 10.03 -3.17
N PHE A 54 -5.57 9.46 -2.01
CA PHE A 54 -5.19 8.04 -1.90
C PHE A 54 -6.42 7.21 -1.60
N THR A 55 -6.65 6.17 -2.41
CA THR A 55 -7.75 5.23 -2.17
C THR A 55 -7.33 4.21 -1.12
N LYS A 56 -8.28 3.39 -0.67
CA LYS A 56 -7.97 2.27 0.24
C LYS A 56 -6.94 1.32 -0.38
N GLU A 57 -7.04 1.09 -1.68
CA GLU A 57 -6.08 0.24 -2.40
C GLU A 57 -4.68 0.85 -2.37
N ASP A 58 -4.59 2.16 -2.59
CA ASP A 58 -3.31 2.85 -2.52
C ASP A 58 -2.69 2.71 -1.13
N VAL A 59 -3.49 2.89 -0.09
CA VAL A 59 -3.01 2.76 1.30
C VAL A 59 -2.51 1.34 1.56
N LYS A 60 -3.24 0.33 1.12
CA LYS A 60 -2.83 -1.06 1.28
C LYS A 60 -1.52 -1.34 0.55
N ASN A 61 -1.35 -0.78 -0.63
CA ASN A 61 -0.11 -0.92 -1.39
C ASN A 61 1.07 -0.27 -0.67
N TYR A 62 0.85 0.88 -0.04
CA TYR A 62 1.89 1.52 0.76
C TYR A 62 2.27 0.68 1.98
N TYR A 63 1.30 0.06 2.65
CA TYR A 63 1.58 -0.84 3.76
C TYR A 63 2.43 -2.03 3.31
N LEU A 64 2.11 -2.58 2.15
CA LEU A 64 2.86 -3.71 1.60
C LEU A 64 4.30 -3.31 1.31
N ILE A 65 4.49 -2.16 0.67
CA ILE A 65 5.83 -1.65 0.37
C ILE A 65 6.60 -1.37 1.66
N TYR A 66 5.96 -0.75 2.62
CA TYR A 66 6.56 -0.49 3.92
C TYR A 66 7.06 -1.78 4.56
N HIS A 67 6.22 -2.81 4.56
CA HIS A 67 6.59 -4.10 5.12
C HIS A 67 7.81 -4.69 4.40
N LEU A 68 7.81 -4.67 3.09
CA LEU A 68 8.91 -5.24 2.31
C LEU A 68 10.23 -4.48 2.54
N VAL A 69 10.17 -3.17 2.48
CA VAL A 69 11.38 -2.35 2.52
C VAL A 69 11.87 -2.13 3.95
N LYS A 70 10.97 -1.77 4.86
CA LYS A 70 11.36 -1.37 6.21
C LYS A 70 11.44 -2.54 7.18
N GLU A 71 10.56 -3.51 7.06
CA GLU A 71 10.50 -4.62 8.00
C GLU A 71 11.21 -5.86 7.51
N ARG A 72 11.11 -6.18 6.22
CA ARG A 72 11.78 -7.34 5.64
C ARG A 72 13.15 -7.00 5.07
N GLY A 73 13.49 -5.71 4.99
CA GLY A 73 14.81 -5.28 4.56
C GLY A 73 15.09 -5.45 3.07
N TYR A 74 14.06 -5.57 2.25
CA TYR A 74 14.25 -5.64 0.80
C TYR A 74 14.78 -4.32 0.27
N THR A 75 15.62 -4.37 -0.76
CA THR A 75 16.00 -3.17 -1.49
C THR A 75 14.79 -2.67 -2.29
N LEU A 76 14.85 -1.44 -2.76
CA LEU A 76 13.79 -0.91 -3.63
C LEU A 76 13.59 -1.80 -4.86
N ASN A 77 14.68 -2.21 -5.50
CA ASN A 77 14.61 -3.10 -6.66
C ASN A 77 14.02 -4.45 -6.30
N GLY A 78 14.41 -5.01 -5.15
CA GLY A 78 13.86 -6.26 -4.67
C GLY A 78 12.37 -6.18 -4.43
N ALA A 79 11.93 -5.10 -3.79
CA ALA A 79 10.50 -4.87 -3.55
C ALA A 79 9.73 -4.70 -4.85
N LYS A 80 10.30 -3.98 -5.82
CA LYS A 80 9.69 -3.82 -7.14
C LYS A 80 9.50 -5.17 -7.84
N GLU A 81 10.49 -6.04 -7.74
CA GLU A 81 10.41 -7.39 -8.35
C GLU A 81 9.32 -8.22 -7.70
N VAL A 82 9.24 -8.20 -6.38
CA VAL A 82 8.18 -8.93 -5.66
C VAL A 82 6.80 -8.47 -6.10
N LEU A 83 6.59 -7.15 -6.14
CA LEU A 83 5.31 -6.59 -6.53
C LEU A 83 4.99 -6.83 -7.99
N LYS A 84 5.98 -6.73 -8.87
CA LYS A 84 5.81 -6.97 -10.29
C LYS A 84 5.41 -8.43 -10.57
N THR A 85 6.03 -9.37 -9.89
CA THR A 85 5.68 -10.78 -10.00
C THR A 85 4.24 -11.01 -9.55
N SER A 86 3.86 -10.44 -8.41
CA SER A 86 2.50 -10.56 -7.90
C SER A 86 1.46 -9.99 -8.87
N ILE A 87 1.77 -8.86 -9.50
CA ILE A 87 0.87 -8.23 -10.46
C ILE A 87 0.80 -9.04 -11.77
N SER A 88 1.94 -9.52 -12.27
CA SER A 88 1.97 -10.24 -13.53
C SER A 88 1.26 -11.60 -13.44
N GLU A 89 1.19 -12.19 -12.25
CA GLU A 89 0.46 -13.43 -12.04
C GLU A 89 -1.05 -13.20 -11.99
N VAL A 90 -1.48 -11.96 -11.88
CA VAL A 90 -2.87 -11.56 -11.72
C VAL A 90 -3.53 -11.30 -13.10
N LYS A 91 -3.29 -12.15 -14.09
CA LYS A 91 -3.95 -12.00 -15.41
C LYS A 91 -5.24 -12.81 -15.53
N ASN A 92 -5.49 -13.72 -14.60
CA ASN A 92 -6.68 -14.55 -14.56
C ASN A 92 -7.53 -14.09 -13.40
N GLN A 93 -8.83 -13.85 -13.63
CA GLN A 93 -9.72 -13.32 -12.59
C GLN A 93 -9.75 -14.19 -11.35
N LYS A 94 -9.68 -15.50 -11.51
CA LYS A 94 -9.68 -16.43 -10.40
C LYS A 94 -8.42 -16.27 -9.56
N GLU A 95 -7.29 -16.05 -10.22
CA GLU A 95 -6.02 -15.81 -9.55
C GLU A 95 -5.99 -14.44 -8.88
N ILE A 96 -6.68 -13.46 -9.47
CA ILE A 96 -6.77 -12.12 -8.90
C ILE A 96 -7.38 -12.17 -7.51
N VAL A 97 -8.48 -12.89 -7.33
CA VAL A 97 -9.15 -13.00 -6.04
C VAL A 97 -8.23 -13.68 -5.03
N ASP A 98 -7.57 -14.76 -5.42
CA ASP A 98 -6.65 -15.48 -4.54
C ASP A 98 -5.46 -14.60 -4.14
N LYS A 99 -4.90 -13.86 -5.08
CA LYS A 99 -3.77 -12.97 -4.79
C LYS A 99 -4.18 -11.83 -3.88
N MET A 100 -5.33 -11.23 -4.11
CA MET A 100 -5.83 -10.17 -3.25
C MET A 100 -6.11 -10.70 -1.84
N THR A 101 -6.62 -11.91 -1.73
CA THR A 101 -6.82 -12.55 -0.44
C THR A 101 -5.49 -12.76 0.28
N LYS A 102 -4.47 -13.20 -0.43
CA LYS A 102 -3.13 -13.39 0.14
C LYS A 102 -2.52 -12.07 0.61
N ILE A 103 -2.67 -11.02 -0.17
CA ILE A 103 -2.18 -9.70 0.22
C ILE A 103 -2.91 -9.22 1.47
N LYS A 104 -4.21 -9.41 1.52
CA LYS A 104 -5.00 -9.05 2.69
C LYS A 104 -4.56 -9.83 3.93
N SER A 105 -4.36 -11.13 3.78
CA SER A 105 -3.87 -11.98 4.87
C SER A 105 -2.48 -11.55 5.33
N PHE A 106 -1.63 -11.17 4.40
CA PHE A 106 -0.29 -10.69 4.67
C PHE A 106 -0.35 -9.42 5.53
N LEU A 107 -1.21 -8.47 5.18
CA LEU A 107 -1.40 -7.25 5.95
C LEU A 107 -1.96 -7.52 7.33
N LEU A 108 -2.87 -8.48 7.46
CA LEU A 108 -3.41 -8.88 8.74
C LEU A 108 -2.33 -9.52 9.62
N ASN A 109 -1.48 -10.37 9.03
CA ASN A 109 -0.37 -10.97 9.75
C ASN A 109 0.62 -9.89 10.22
N LEU A 110 0.90 -8.92 9.38
CA LEU A 110 1.75 -7.81 9.73
C LEU A 110 1.22 -7.10 10.97
N LYS A 111 -0.07 -6.88 11.01
CA LYS A 111 -0.71 -6.25 12.14
C LYS A 111 -0.57 -7.08 13.41
N GLN A 112 -0.72 -8.39 13.32
CA GLN A 112 -0.61 -9.29 14.48
C GLN A 112 0.81 -9.33 15.02
N GLN A 113 1.79 -9.09 14.19
CA GLN A 113 3.20 -9.10 14.59
C GLN A 113 3.63 -7.79 15.23
N LEU A 114 2.82 -6.76 15.08
CA LEU A 114 3.09 -5.46 15.65
C LEU A 114 2.44 -5.30 17.01
#